data_e2436b660a5d54cd85faff59339e1ed1
#
_entry.id   e2436b660a5d54cd85faff59339e1ed1
#
_cell.length_a   1.000
_cell.length_b   1.000
_cell.length_c   1.000
_cell.angle_alpha   90.00
_cell.angle_beta   90.00
_cell.angle_gamma   90.00
#
_symmetry.space_group_name_H-M   'P 1'
#
loop_
_entity.id
_entity.type
_entity.pdbx_description
1 polymer ?
#
loop_
_entity_poly.entity_id
_entity_poly.type
_entity_poly.pdbx_seq_one_letter_code
_entity_poly.pdbx_strand_id
1 'polypeptide(L)'
;MFAYIVRRVLATIPVMAVVALFVFSLLYLAPGDPAAVIAGDQATPADVERIRASLGLDRPYLVRFSAWVWDIMNGDLGVSIFTNLPVSTMIAQRIEPTLSLMIVTLLLAVSLAVPMGVMAAWKQGTAIDRAVMGFAVLGFSVPVFVVGYVLAYIFALELDWLPVQGYTPFSRGFWPWLENLILPAIALGSVYIALIARITRATMLEVLQQDYIRTAKAKGVGQRSILFLHALKNAAVPIITVIGIGIALLIGGAVVTESVFAIPGLGRLTVDAILRRDYPVIQGVVLLFSFVYVLVNLVIDLAYTLFDPRIRY
;
A
#
# COMPACT_ATOMS: atom_id res chain seq x y z
N MET A 1 23.38 -15.22 -6.44
CA MET A 1 22.30 -14.31 -6.88
C MET A 1 21.14 -15.07 -7.53
N PHE A 2 21.35 -15.78 -8.68
CA PHE A 2 20.24 -16.47 -9.37
C PHE A 2 19.51 -17.49 -8.49
N ALA A 3 20.24 -18.38 -7.80
CA ALA A 3 19.63 -19.37 -6.89
C ALA A 3 18.83 -18.74 -5.75
N TYR A 4 19.28 -17.60 -5.23
CA TYR A 4 18.55 -16.84 -4.21
C TYR A 4 17.23 -16.30 -4.75
N ILE A 5 17.25 -15.67 -5.94
CA ILE A 5 16.04 -15.14 -6.59
C ILE A 5 15.04 -16.28 -6.84
N VAL A 6 15.49 -17.40 -7.41
CA VAL A 6 14.64 -18.58 -7.65
C VAL A 6 14.02 -19.10 -6.37
N ARG A 7 14.82 -19.29 -5.30
CA ARG A 7 14.34 -19.73 -4.00
C ARG A 7 13.28 -18.76 -3.42
N ARG A 8 13.53 -17.46 -3.57
CA ARG A 8 12.62 -16.41 -3.07
C ARG A 8 11.29 -16.40 -3.85
N VAL A 9 11.36 -16.51 -5.17
CA VAL A 9 10.18 -16.64 -6.02
C VAL A 9 9.40 -17.92 -5.69
N LEU A 10 10.07 -19.06 -5.54
CA LEU A 10 9.42 -20.30 -5.15
C LEU A 10 8.76 -20.21 -3.77
N ALA A 11 9.35 -19.46 -2.84
CA ALA A 11 8.77 -19.24 -1.50
C ALA A 11 7.48 -18.39 -1.53
N THR A 12 7.21 -17.64 -2.61
CA THR A 12 5.94 -16.89 -2.75
C THR A 12 4.77 -17.79 -3.12
N ILE A 13 5.01 -18.94 -3.77
CA ILE A 13 3.95 -19.86 -4.22
C ILE A 13 3.09 -20.37 -3.04
N PRO A 14 3.67 -20.95 -1.97
CA PRO A 14 2.86 -21.40 -0.84
C PRO A 14 2.10 -20.25 -0.15
N VAL A 15 2.68 -19.05 -0.09
CA VAL A 15 2.01 -17.87 0.45
C VAL A 15 0.78 -17.53 -0.37
N MET A 16 0.93 -17.46 -1.71
CA MET A 16 -0.20 -17.18 -2.61
C MET A 16 -1.25 -18.30 -2.58
N ALA A 17 -0.84 -19.57 -2.42
CA ALA A 17 -1.77 -20.68 -2.26
C ALA A 17 -2.62 -20.56 -0.99
N VAL A 18 -2.02 -20.19 0.15
CA VAL A 18 -2.74 -19.95 1.41
C VAL A 18 -3.70 -18.76 1.26
N VAL A 19 -3.25 -17.68 0.64
CA VAL A 19 -4.10 -16.51 0.37
C VAL A 19 -5.27 -16.89 -0.54
N ALA A 20 -5.02 -17.61 -1.63
CA ALA A 20 -6.05 -18.07 -2.55
C ALA A 20 -7.10 -18.94 -1.81
N LEU A 21 -6.65 -19.88 -0.98
CA LEU A 21 -7.52 -20.71 -0.16
C LEU A 21 -8.39 -19.86 0.79
N PHE A 22 -7.77 -18.92 1.48
CA PHE A 22 -8.48 -18.01 2.40
C PHE A 22 -9.51 -17.15 1.67
N VAL A 23 -9.10 -16.51 0.57
CA VAL A 23 -9.95 -15.60 -0.23
C VAL A 23 -11.13 -16.38 -0.83
N PHE A 24 -10.91 -17.58 -1.35
CA PHE A 24 -11.98 -18.44 -1.84
C PHE A 24 -12.95 -18.83 -0.72
N SER A 25 -12.42 -19.10 0.47
CA SER A 25 -13.22 -19.49 1.64
C SER A 25 -14.09 -18.36 2.19
N LEU A 26 -13.81 -17.08 1.87
CA LEU A 26 -14.61 -15.95 2.37
C LEU A 26 -16.10 -16.10 2.04
N LEU A 27 -16.43 -16.68 0.88
CA LEU A 27 -17.81 -16.94 0.48
C LEU A 27 -18.54 -17.91 1.45
N TYR A 28 -17.80 -18.85 2.06
CA TYR A 28 -18.35 -19.83 3.00
C TYR A 28 -18.30 -19.38 4.45
N LEU A 29 -17.39 -18.46 4.76
CA LEU A 29 -17.24 -17.90 6.10
C LEU A 29 -18.27 -16.80 6.39
N ALA A 30 -18.85 -16.22 5.34
CA ALA A 30 -19.90 -15.23 5.48
C ALA A 30 -21.17 -15.85 6.09
N PRO A 31 -21.80 -15.17 7.08
CA PRO A 31 -23.00 -15.69 7.69
C PRO A 31 -24.17 -15.70 6.69
N GLY A 32 -24.92 -16.82 6.65
CA GLY A 32 -26.06 -17.04 5.76
C GLY A 32 -25.71 -17.87 4.52
N ASP A 33 -26.75 -18.20 3.75
CA ASP A 33 -26.59 -18.83 2.44
C ASP A 33 -26.15 -17.79 1.41
N PRO A 34 -24.96 -17.93 0.79
CA PRO A 34 -24.48 -16.96 -0.18
C PRO A 34 -25.44 -16.69 -1.33
N ALA A 35 -26.14 -17.71 -1.82
CA ALA A 35 -27.10 -17.56 -2.89
C ALA A 35 -28.33 -16.74 -2.46
N ALA A 36 -28.84 -16.99 -1.26
CA ALA A 36 -29.98 -16.23 -0.71
C ALA A 36 -29.60 -14.77 -0.43
N VAL A 37 -28.37 -14.54 0.10
CA VAL A 37 -27.86 -13.21 0.36
C VAL A 37 -27.71 -12.37 -0.91
N ILE A 38 -27.23 -12.98 -1.99
CA ILE A 38 -27.07 -12.33 -3.30
C ILE A 38 -28.43 -12.09 -3.97
N ALA A 39 -29.36 -13.04 -3.84
CA ALA A 39 -30.70 -12.94 -4.40
C ALA A 39 -31.50 -11.78 -3.76
N GLY A 40 -31.21 -11.46 -2.49
CA GLY A 40 -31.90 -10.41 -1.72
C GLY A 40 -33.24 -10.87 -1.11
N ASP A 41 -33.77 -10.04 -0.22
CA ASP A 41 -34.94 -10.40 0.63
C ASP A 41 -36.26 -10.64 -0.14
N GLN A 42 -36.34 -10.17 -1.39
CA GLN A 42 -37.54 -10.34 -2.22
C GLN A 42 -37.42 -11.44 -3.27
N ALA A 43 -36.33 -12.18 -3.27
CA ALA A 43 -36.09 -13.24 -4.26
C ALA A 43 -36.99 -14.47 -4.00
N THR A 44 -37.46 -15.08 -5.08
CA THR A 44 -38.15 -16.35 -4.99
C THR A 44 -37.17 -17.52 -4.74
N PRO A 45 -37.62 -18.64 -4.17
CA PRO A 45 -36.77 -19.85 -4.05
C PRO A 45 -36.13 -20.28 -5.37
N ALA A 46 -36.84 -20.08 -6.49
CA ALA A 46 -36.31 -20.38 -7.83
C ALA A 46 -35.16 -19.45 -8.26
N ASP A 47 -35.20 -18.16 -7.84
CA ASP A 47 -34.13 -17.22 -8.12
C ASP A 47 -32.87 -17.56 -7.29
N VAL A 48 -33.05 -17.93 -6.03
CA VAL A 48 -31.95 -18.39 -5.15
C VAL A 48 -31.29 -19.63 -5.75
N GLU A 49 -32.09 -20.61 -6.22
CA GLU A 49 -31.53 -21.83 -6.78
C GLU A 49 -30.82 -21.58 -8.13
N ARG A 50 -31.32 -20.63 -8.93
CA ARG A 50 -30.64 -20.21 -10.17
C ARG A 50 -29.29 -19.56 -9.87
N ILE A 51 -29.23 -18.71 -8.87
CA ILE A 51 -27.96 -18.09 -8.42
C ILE A 51 -27.02 -19.14 -7.83
N ARG A 52 -27.55 -20.09 -7.04
CA ARG A 52 -26.79 -21.21 -6.49
C ARG A 52 -26.14 -22.03 -7.61
N ALA A 53 -26.89 -22.39 -8.63
CA ALA A 53 -26.38 -23.12 -9.78
C ALA A 53 -25.38 -22.31 -10.61
N SER A 54 -25.65 -21.00 -10.83
CA SER A 54 -24.75 -20.14 -11.61
C SER A 54 -23.38 -19.93 -10.93
N LEU A 55 -23.35 -19.92 -9.59
CA LEU A 55 -22.13 -19.84 -8.79
C LEU A 55 -21.51 -21.24 -8.54
N GLY A 56 -22.17 -22.31 -9.02
CA GLY A 56 -21.74 -23.69 -8.83
C GLY A 56 -21.69 -24.10 -7.36
N LEU A 57 -22.50 -23.47 -6.47
CA LEU A 57 -22.52 -23.74 -5.03
C LEU A 57 -23.01 -25.16 -4.68
N ASP A 58 -23.58 -25.84 -5.63
CA ASP A 58 -24.00 -27.23 -5.58
C ASP A 58 -22.85 -28.23 -5.66
N ARG A 59 -21.67 -27.81 -6.15
CA ARG A 59 -20.50 -28.67 -6.31
C ARG A 59 -19.65 -28.77 -5.05
N PRO A 60 -18.92 -29.89 -4.83
CA PRO A 60 -18.00 -30.03 -3.71
C PRO A 60 -16.97 -28.90 -3.66
N TYR A 61 -16.63 -28.44 -2.44
CA TYR A 61 -15.71 -27.32 -2.19
C TYR A 61 -14.38 -27.42 -2.96
N LEU A 62 -13.71 -28.58 -2.90
CA LEU A 62 -12.42 -28.80 -3.57
C LEU A 62 -12.51 -28.72 -5.09
N VAL A 63 -13.60 -29.19 -5.68
CA VAL A 63 -13.84 -29.13 -7.13
C VAL A 63 -14.02 -27.67 -7.56
N ARG A 64 -14.76 -26.88 -6.79
CA ARG A 64 -14.93 -25.46 -7.05
C ARG A 64 -13.64 -24.68 -6.85
N PHE A 65 -12.89 -24.96 -5.77
CA PHE A 65 -11.61 -24.32 -5.52
C PHE A 65 -10.62 -24.59 -6.65
N SER A 66 -10.49 -25.84 -7.10
CA SER A 66 -9.56 -26.18 -8.20
C SER A 66 -9.96 -25.53 -9.52
N ALA A 67 -11.27 -25.49 -9.85
CA ALA A 67 -11.77 -24.80 -11.03
C ALA A 67 -11.47 -23.30 -10.96
N TRP A 68 -11.78 -22.66 -9.84
CA TRP A 68 -11.53 -21.24 -9.62
C TRP A 68 -10.02 -20.88 -9.70
N VAL A 69 -9.15 -21.71 -9.12
CA VAL A 69 -7.69 -21.54 -9.27
C VAL A 69 -7.26 -21.65 -10.72
N TRP A 70 -7.83 -22.62 -11.45
CA TRP A 70 -7.56 -22.78 -12.88
C TRP A 70 -7.99 -21.57 -13.70
N ASP A 71 -9.18 -21.03 -13.44
CA ASP A 71 -9.69 -19.82 -14.11
C ASP A 71 -8.78 -18.61 -13.85
N ILE A 72 -8.35 -18.40 -12.60
CA ILE A 72 -7.40 -17.33 -12.25
C ILE A 72 -6.06 -17.51 -12.97
N MET A 73 -5.52 -18.72 -13.04
CA MET A 73 -4.28 -19.00 -13.75
C MET A 73 -4.37 -18.70 -15.26
N ASN A 74 -5.59 -18.77 -15.83
CA ASN A 74 -5.87 -18.37 -17.22
C ASN A 74 -6.26 -16.88 -17.36
N GLY A 75 -6.20 -16.09 -16.27
CA GLY A 75 -6.49 -14.66 -16.27
C GLY A 75 -7.98 -14.31 -16.15
N ASP A 76 -8.83 -15.29 -15.88
CA ASP A 76 -10.26 -15.06 -15.60
C ASP A 76 -10.47 -14.90 -14.09
N LEU A 77 -10.76 -13.67 -13.66
CA LEU A 77 -11.09 -13.32 -12.28
C LEU A 77 -12.60 -13.40 -11.99
N GLY A 78 -13.38 -13.86 -12.96
CA GLY A 78 -14.83 -13.90 -12.86
C GLY A 78 -15.52 -12.60 -13.27
N VAL A 79 -16.83 -12.57 -13.04
CA VAL A 79 -17.73 -11.48 -13.42
C VAL A 79 -18.43 -10.96 -12.18
N SER A 80 -18.53 -9.63 -12.05
CA SER A 80 -19.28 -8.97 -10.98
C SER A 80 -20.76 -9.37 -11.01
N ILE A 81 -21.28 -9.71 -9.85
CA ILE A 81 -22.68 -10.13 -9.70
C ILE A 81 -23.65 -8.97 -9.96
N PHE A 82 -23.22 -7.74 -9.66
CA PHE A 82 -24.08 -6.55 -9.74
C PHE A 82 -23.95 -5.80 -11.05
N THR A 83 -22.72 -5.69 -11.57
CA THR A 83 -22.47 -4.89 -12.80
C THR A 83 -22.44 -5.72 -14.06
N ASN A 84 -22.33 -7.06 -13.94
CA ASN A 84 -22.11 -7.99 -15.05
C ASN A 84 -20.86 -7.66 -15.89
N LEU A 85 -19.90 -6.92 -15.32
CA LEU A 85 -18.62 -6.62 -15.95
C LEU A 85 -17.54 -7.61 -15.50
N PRO A 86 -16.59 -7.99 -16.36
CA PRO A 86 -15.43 -8.77 -15.96
C PRO A 86 -14.65 -8.05 -14.85
N VAL A 87 -14.28 -8.78 -13.79
CA VAL A 87 -13.52 -8.24 -12.65
C VAL A 87 -12.18 -7.68 -13.12
N SER A 88 -11.52 -8.32 -14.09
CA SER A 88 -10.28 -7.84 -14.70
C SER A 88 -10.43 -6.43 -15.32
N THR A 89 -11.55 -6.16 -16.00
CA THR A 89 -11.87 -4.85 -16.57
C THR A 89 -12.07 -3.79 -15.46
N MET A 90 -12.82 -4.14 -14.42
CA MET A 90 -13.05 -3.25 -13.28
C MET A 90 -11.75 -2.87 -12.56
N ILE A 91 -10.84 -3.84 -12.41
CA ILE A 91 -9.50 -3.62 -11.84
C ILE A 91 -8.67 -2.74 -12.78
N ALA A 92 -8.60 -3.05 -14.06
CA ALA A 92 -7.80 -2.29 -15.04
C ALA A 92 -8.17 -0.81 -15.08
N GLN A 93 -9.45 -0.48 -14.97
CA GLN A 93 -9.93 0.91 -14.94
C GLN A 93 -9.55 1.68 -13.66
N ARG A 94 -9.21 0.97 -12.57
CA ARG A 94 -9.01 1.55 -11.22
C ARG A 94 -7.58 1.42 -10.70
N ILE A 95 -6.71 0.73 -11.42
CA ILE A 95 -5.31 0.54 -11.01
C ILE A 95 -4.50 1.83 -11.10
N GLU A 96 -4.71 2.65 -12.15
CA GLU A 96 -3.99 3.90 -12.36
C GLU A 96 -4.17 4.90 -11.20
N PRO A 97 -5.40 5.21 -10.74
CA PRO A 97 -5.61 6.11 -9.61
C PRO A 97 -4.92 5.65 -8.32
N THR A 98 -5.04 4.36 -7.98
CA THR A 98 -4.39 3.80 -6.78
C THR A 98 -2.88 3.86 -6.87
N LEU A 99 -2.29 3.42 -8.00
CA LEU A 99 -0.85 3.47 -8.19
C LEU A 99 -0.33 4.90 -8.18
N SER A 100 -1.03 5.84 -8.82
CA SER A 100 -0.71 7.26 -8.82
C SER A 100 -0.65 7.82 -7.40
N LEU A 101 -1.68 7.57 -6.60
CA LEU A 101 -1.72 7.98 -5.20
C LEU A 101 -0.58 7.38 -4.41
N MET A 102 -0.33 6.07 -4.54
CA MET A 102 0.75 5.39 -3.82
C MET A 102 2.13 5.92 -4.19
N ILE A 103 2.41 6.12 -5.49
CA ILE A 103 3.70 6.62 -5.98
C ILE A 103 3.93 8.05 -5.48
N VAL A 104 2.96 8.96 -5.64
CA VAL A 104 3.10 10.34 -5.18
C VAL A 104 3.27 10.39 -3.67
N THR A 105 2.48 9.61 -2.91
CA THR A 105 2.61 9.53 -1.45
C THR A 105 3.99 9.01 -1.03
N LEU A 106 4.49 7.96 -1.68
CA LEU A 106 5.78 7.37 -1.36
C LEU A 106 6.92 8.35 -1.65
N LEU A 107 6.91 8.99 -2.81
CA LEU A 107 7.91 10.00 -3.19
C LEU A 107 7.89 11.18 -2.22
N LEU A 108 6.71 11.69 -1.88
CA LEU A 108 6.55 12.75 -0.90
C LEU A 108 7.10 12.32 0.47
N ALA A 109 6.68 11.14 0.94
CA ALA A 109 7.04 10.64 2.26
C ALA A 109 8.55 10.44 2.39
N VAL A 110 9.19 9.78 1.43
CA VAL A 110 10.63 9.52 1.45
C VAL A 110 11.42 10.82 1.32
N SER A 111 11.03 11.72 0.39
CA SER A 111 11.74 12.98 0.15
C SER A 111 11.70 13.94 1.35
N LEU A 112 10.66 13.86 2.18
CA LEU A 112 10.55 14.69 3.40
C LEU A 112 11.12 13.96 4.63
N ALA A 113 10.75 12.69 4.83
CA ALA A 113 11.06 11.97 6.05
C ALA A 113 12.55 11.66 6.22
N VAL A 114 13.25 11.27 5.16
CA VAL A 114 14.68 10.94 5.26
C VAL A 114 15.51 12.16 5.61
N PRO A 115 15.39 13.32 4.93
CA PRO A 115 16.09 14.54 5.35
C PRO A 115 15.71 15.01 6.76
N MET A 116 14.42 14.95 7.13
CA MET A 116 13.96 15.29 8.47
C MET A 116 14.62 14.41 9.55
N GLY A 117 14.66 13.08 9.33
CA GLY A 117 15.30 12.14 10.24
C GLY A 117 16.81 12.35 10.36
N VAL A 118 17.51 12.60 9.25
CA VAL A 118 18.93 12.93 9.22
C VAL A 118 19.20 14.23 9.98
N MET A 119 18.39 15.27 9.76
CA MET A 119 18.52 16.56 10.45
C MET A 119 18.26 16.44 11.95
N ALA A 120 17.24 15.67 12.35
CA ALA A 120 16.92 15.42 13.74
C ALA A 120 18.06 14.66 14.45
N ALA A 121 18.67 13.67 13.80
CA ALA A 121 19.82 12.96 14.33
C ALA A 121 21.07 13.86 14.45
N TRP A 122 21.34 14.66 13.43
CA TRP A 122 22.46 15.59 13.43
C TRP A 122 22.34 16.65 14.53
N LYS A 123 21.12 17.16 14.74
CA LYS A 123 20.79 18.20 15.72
C LYS A 123 20.16 17.60 16.98
N GLN A 124 20.61 16.42 17.40
CA GLN A 124 20.09 15.73 18.57
C GLN A 124 19.99 16.63 19.81
N GLY A 125 18.85 16.59 20.51
CA GLY A 125 18.58 17.38 21.72
C GLY A 125 18.21 18.84 21.47
N THR A 126 18.24 19.35 20.24
CA THR A 126 17.84 20.71 19.88
C THR A 126 16.35 20.86 19.65
N ALA A 127 15.87 22.08 19.40
CA ALA A 127 14.48 22.36 19.02
C ALA A 127 14.08 21.68 17.71
N ILE A 128 14.99 21.53 16.74
CA ILE A 128 14.75 20.85 15.47
C ILE A 128 14.42 19.36 15.72
N ASP A 129 15.23 18.69 16.54
CA ASP A 129 15.00 17.31 16.91
C ASP A 129 13.64 17.14 17.60
N ARG A 130 13.33 17.97 18.56
CA ARG A 130 12.05 17.96 19.27
C ARG A 130 10.86 18.24 18.34
N ALA A 131 11.00 19.17 17.39
CA ALA A 131 9.94 19.48 16.42
C ALA A 131 9.67 18.30 15.48
N VAL A 132 10.71 17.66 14.94
CA VAL A 132 10.56 16.46 14.08
C VAL A 132 9.93 15.31 14.85
N MET A 133 10.35 15.06 16.08
CA MET A 133 9.77 14.01 16.91
C MET A 133 8.33 14.33 17.34
N GLY A 134 8.02 15.59 17.65
CA GLY A 134 6.66 16.05 17.92
C GLY A 134 5.74 15.85 16.71
N PHE A 135 6.20 16.22 15.51
CA PHE A 135 5.49 15.94 14.28
C PHE A 135 5.27 14.43 14.07
N ALA A 136 6.29 13.60 14.35
CA ALA A 136 6.15 12.16 14.25
C ALA A 136 5.08 11.60 15.22
N VAL A 137 5.01 12.11 16.46
CA VAL A 137 3.98 11.72 17.43
C VAL A 137 2.59 12.13 16.92
N LEU A 138 2.43 13.37 16.44
CA LEU A 138 1.16 13.86 15.91
C LEU A 138 0.70 13.08 14.69
N GLY A 139 1.64 12.75 13.78
CA GLY A 139 1.35 11.98 12.56
C GLY A 139 0.80 10.57 12.85
N PHE A 140 1.16 9.97 13.98
CA PHE A 140 0.59 8.70 14.42
C PHE A 140 -0.71 8.84 15.22
N SER A 141 -0.91 9.98 15.88
CA SER A 141 -2.05 10.17 16.79
C SER A 141 -3.32 10.57 16.06
N VAL A 142 -3.20 11.24 14.90
CA VAL A 142 -4.34 11.74 14.15
C VAL A 142 -4.72 10.75 13.05
N PRO A 143 -5.97 10.27 13.00
CA PRO A 143 -6.42 9.38 11.91
C PRO A 143 -6.29 10.06 10.54
N VAL A 144 -5.85 9.30 9.52
CA VAL A 144 -5.62 9.79 8.15
C VAL A 144 -6.83 10.52 7.57
N PHE A 145 -8.05 10.01 7.79
CA PHE A 145 -9.26 10.65 7.29
C PHE A 145 -9.51 12.02 7.93
N VAL A 146 -9.17 12.21 9.21
CA VAL A 146 -9.28 13.52 9.88
C VAL A 146 -8.30 14.50 9.24
N VAL A 147 -7.05 14.08 9.02
CA VAL A 147 -6.06 14.90 8.31
C VAL A 147 -6.58 15.26 6.92
N GLY A 148 -7.15 14.27 6.20
CA GLY A 148 -7.74 14.48 4.87
C GLY A 148 -8.85 15.54 4.86
N TYR A 149 -9.80 15.44 5.76
CA TYR A 149 -10.89 16.42 5.85
C TYR A 149 -10.39 17.82 6.25
N VAL A 150 -9.46 17.92 7.20
CA VAL A 150 -8.88 19.21 7.59
C VAL A 150 -8.13 19.86 6.43
N LEU A 151 -7.34 19.09 5.68
CA LEU A 151 -6.63 19.58 4.50
C LEU A 151 -7.60 20.03 3.39
N ALA A 152 -8.64 19.24 3.11
CA ALA A 152 -9.66 19.58 2.14
C ALA A 152 -10.41 20.85 2.56
N TYR A 153 -10.79 20.99 3.83
CA TYR A 153 -11.44 22.18 4.36
C TYR A 153 -10.57 23.43 4.16
N ILE A 154 -9.31 23.39 4.59
CA ILE A 154 -8.43 24.56 4.53
C ILE A 154 -8.03 24.89 3.09
N PHE A 155 -7.48 23.93 2.35
CA PHE A 155 -6.83 24.18 1.07
C PHE A 155 -7.76 24.15 -0.14
N ALA A 156 -8.88 23.45 -0.02
CA ALA A 156 -9.82 23.35 -1.14
C ALA A 156 -11.07 24.21 -0.96
N LEU A 157 -11.63 24.33 0.28
CA LEU A 157 -12.85 25.10 0.50
C LEU A 157 -12.56 26.54 0.91
N GLU A 158 -11.63 26.79 1.85
CA GLU A 158 -11.37 28.15 2.35
C GLU A 158 -10.41 28.93 1.43
N LEU A 159 -9.36 28.26 0.90
CA LEU A 159 -8.33 28.92 0.11
C LEU A 159 -8.52 28.74 -1.40
N ASP A 160 -9.34 27.79 -1.83
CA ASP A 160 -9.59 27.45 -3.24
C ASP A 160 -8.31 27.22 -4.07
N TRP A 161 -7.29 26.61 -3.43
CA TRP A 161 -5.98 26.34 -4.06
C TRP A 161 -5.92 25.01 -4.79
N LEU A 162 -6.64 24.00 -4.29
CA LEU A 162 -6.57 22.63 -4.78
C LEU A 162 -7.97 22.02 -4.85
N PRO A 163 -8.20 21.03 -5.73
CA PRO A 163 -9.50 20.37 -5.84
C PRO A 163 -9.85 19.59 -4.56
N VAL A 164 -11.14 19.63 -4.20
CA VAL A 164 -11.69 18.93 -3.03
C VAL A 164 -11.66 17.42 -3.24
N GLN A 165 -12.06 16.96 -4.43
CA GLN A 165 -12.32 15.55 -4.74
C GLN A 165 -12.08 15.26 -6.21
N GLY A 166 -11.92 13.97 -6.51
CA GLY A 166 -11.82 13.47 -7.87
C GLY A 166 -10.42 13.01 -8.26
N TYR A 167 -10.28 12.64 -9.51
CA TYR A 167 -9.03 12.17 -10.09
C TYR A 167 -8.96 12.57 -11.57
N THR A 168 -7.83 13.08 -11.99
CA THR A 168 -7.53 13.34 -13.39
C THR A 168 -6.45 12.36 -13.85
N PRO A 169 -6.68 11.55 -14.91
CA PRO A 169 -5.67 10.64 -15.44
C PRO A 169 -4.39 11.35 -15.89
N PHE A 170 -3.25 10.69 -15.77
CA PHE A 170 -1.95 11.24 -16.19
C PHE A 170 -1.94 11.64 -17.68
N SER A 171 -2.72 10.94 -18.50
CA SER A 171 -2.88 11.21 -19.93
C SER A 171 -3.45 12.61 -20.25
N ARG A 172 -4.13 13.25 -19.29
CA ARG A 172 -4.66 14.62 -19.43
C ARG A 172 -3.66 15.72 -19.07
N GLY A 173 -2.45 15.35 -18.65
CA GLY A 173 -1.36 16.25 -18.32
C GLY A 173 -0.86 16.09 -16.89
N PHE A 174 0.45 16.38 -16.70
CA PHE A 174 1.12 16.18 -15.41
C PHE A 174 0.52 17.05 -14.29
N TRP A 175 0.26 18.33 -14.55
CA TRP A 175 -0.21 19.25 -13.52
C TRP A 175 -1.66 18.97 -13.08
N PRO A 176 -2.64 18.82 -13.98
CA PRO A 176 -4.00 18.42 -13.59
C PRO A 176 -4.08 17.07 -12.86
N TRP A 177 -3.17 16.12 -13.19
CA TRP A 177 -3.03 14.86 -12.48
C TRP A 177 -2.47 15.07 -11.08
N LEU A 178 -1.41 15.85 -10.91
CA LEU A 178 -0.72 16.05 -9.64
C LEU A 178 -1.58 16.83 -8.64
N GLU A 179 -2.25 17.90 -9.07
CA GLU A 179 -3.08 18.75 -8.18
C GLU A 179 -4.18 17.96 -7.48
N ASN A 180 -4.78 16.96 -8.13
CA ASN A 180 -5.77 16.08 -7.52
C ASN A 180 -5.15 15.09 -6.50
N LEU A 181 -3.84 14.89 -6.53
CA LEU A 181 -3.14 13.95 -5.65
C LEU A 181 -2.41 14.62 -4.48
N ILE A 182 -2.20 15.94 -4.49
CA ILE A 182 -1.44 16.63 -3.44
C ILE A 182 -2.08 16.44 -2.06
N LEU A 183 -3.35 16.81 -1.89
CA LEU A 183 -4.02 16.69 -0.59
C LEU A 183 -4.15 15.22 -0.13
N PRO A 184 -4.61 14.28 -0.98
CA PRO A 184 -4.63 12.86 -0.65
C PRO A 184 -3.24 12.32 -0.27
N ALA A 185 -2.19 12.70 -1.01
CA ALA A 185 -0.83 12.23 -0.74
C ALA A 185 -0.25 12.79 0.57
N ILE A 186 -0.55 14.05 0.93
CA ILE A 186 -0.14 14.62 2.22
C ILE A 186 -0.89 13.92 3.36
N ALA A 187 -2.20 13.73 3.22
CA ALA A 187 -3.00 13.06 4.23
C ALA A 187 -2.51 11.63 4.49
N LEU A 188 -2.42 10.83 3.42
CA LEU A 188 -1.94 9.45 3.49
C LEU A 188 -0.46 9.39 3.91
N GLY A 189 0.36 10.30 3.40
CA GLY A 189 1.79 10.37 3.67
C GLY A 189 2.15 10.77 5.10
N SER A 190 1.28 11.46 5.84
CA SER A 190 1.57 11.99 7.18
C SER A 190 2.06 10.91 8.15
N VAL A 191 1.42 9.75 8.18
CA VAL A 191 1.80 8.60 9.02
C VAL A 191 3.15 8.01 8.57
N TYR A 192 3.41 7.95 7.25
CA TYR A 192 4.65 7.39 6.70
C TYR A 192 5.83 8.31 6.92
N ILE A 193 5.65 9.62 6.73
CA ILE A 193 6.67 10.62 7.05
C ILE A 193 7.08 10.47 8.51
N ALA A 194 6.12 10.36 9.41
CA ALA A 194 6.34 10.17 10.82
C ALA A 194 7.15 8.89 11.12
N LEU A 195 6.76 7.76 10.52
CA LEU A 195 7.42 6.48 10.70
C LEU A 195 8.85 6.49 10.17
N ILE A 196 9.02 6.89 8.91
CA ILE A 196 10.33 6.88 8.24
C ILE A 196 11.28 7.87 8.92
N ALA A 197 10.83 9.09 9.26
CA ALA A 197 11.66 10.09 9.94
C ALA A 197 12.16 9.60 11.30
N ARG A 198 11.30 8.96 12.11
CA ARG A 198 11.65 8.39 13.40
C ARG A 198 12.70 7.29 13.29
N ILE A 199 12.52 6.36 12.37
CA ILE A 199 13.48 5.26 12.17
C ILE A 199 14.79 5.78 11.58
N THR A 200 14.71 6.67 10.58
CA THR A 200 15.91 7.33 10.03
C THR A 200 16.71 8.02 11.14
N ARG A 201 16.05 8.77 12.02
CA ARG A 201 16.71 9.40 13.15
C ARG A 201 17.39 8.38 14.08
N ALA A 202 16.68 7.34 14.48
CA ALA A 202 17.22 6.34 15.40
C ALA A 202 18.46 5.65 14.81
N THR A 203 18.34 5.15 13.58
CA THR A 203 19.45 4.46 12.89
C THR A 203 20.64 5.40 12.63
N MET A 204 20.37 6.64 12.23
CA MET A 204 21.44 7.65 12.05
C MET A 204 22.19 7.94 13.34
N LEU A 205 21.50 8.00 14.50
CA LEU A 205 22.16 8.20 15.79
C LEU A 205 23.09 7.04 16.14
N GLU A 206 22.68 5.80 15.91
CA GLU A 206 23.53 4.62 16.12
C GLU A 206 24.78 4.65 15.23
N VAL A 207 24.59 4.96 13.94
CA VAL A 207 25.68 5.00 12.97
C VAL A 207 26.66 6.15 13.27
N LEU A 208 26.16 7.34 13.65
CA LEU A 208 26.99 8.50 13.96
C LEU A 208 27.89 8.33 15.19
N GLN A 209 27.64 7.34 16.04
CA GLN A 209 28.45 6.99 17.21
C GLN A 209 29.57 5.98 16.90
N GLN A 210 29.60 5.40 15.70
CA GLN A 210 30.59 4.38 15.32
C GLN A 210 32.02 4.97 15.17
N ASP A 211 33.03 4.15 15.46
CA ASP A 211 34.43 4.59 15.47
C ASP A 211 34.96 5.04 14.11
N TYR A 212 34.48 4.44 13.01
CA TYR A 212 34.86 4.90 11.67
C TYR A 212 34.35 6.31 11.35
N ILE A 213 33.23 6.75 11.93
CA ILE A 213 32.73 8.13 11.83
C ILE A 213 33.63 9.07 12.62
N ARG A 214 34.08 8.66 13.82
CA ARG A 214 35.05 9.43 14.61
C ARG A 214 36.36 9.60 13.84
N THR A 215 36.84 8.53 13.22
CA THR A 215 38.04 8.55 12.37
C THR A 215 37.85 9.48 11.16
N ALA A 216 36.73 9.44 10.48
CA ALA A 216 36.44 10.35 9.36
C ALA A 216 36.45 11.83 9.81
N LYS A 217 35.84 12.14 10.97
CA LYS A 217 35.91 13.49 11.57
C LYS A 217 37.32 13.92 11.87
N ALA A 218 38.13 13.05 12.49
CA ALA A 218 39.55 13.34 12.81
C ALA A 218 40.38 13.59 11.55
N LYS A 219 40.04 12.97 10.42
CA LYS A 219 40.68 13.22 9.11
C LYS A 219 40.17 14.48 8.40
N GLY A 220 39.28 15.27 9.02
CA GLY A 220 38.78 16.52 8.47
C GLY A 220 37.71 16.36 7.39
N VAL A 221 37.02 15.19 7.30
CA VAL A 221 35.92 15.00 6.35
C VAL A 221 34.77 15.96 6.70
N GLY A 222 34.30 16.70 5.70
CA GLY A 222 33.22 17.68 5.86
C GLY A 222 31.90 17.06 6.33
N GLN A 223 31.17 17.81 7.15
CA GLN A 223 29.93 17.34 7.81
C GLN A 223 28.88 16.77 6.85
N ARG A 224 28.67 17.38 5.68
CA ARG A 224 27.74 16.87 4.67
C ARG A 224 28.14 15.49 4.17
N SER A 225 29.44 15.27 3.90
CA SER A 225 29.96 13.98 3.46
C SER A 225 29.78 12.92 4.56
N ILE A 226 30.02 13.29 5.83
CA ILE A 226 29.78 12.38 6.96
C ILE A 226 28.31 11.95 7.01
N LEU A 227 27.37 12.88 6.89
CA LEU A 227 25.93 12.59 7.00
C LEU A 227 25.41 11.74 5.83
N PHE A 228 25.68 12.18 4.59
CA PHE A 228 25.04 11.56 3.41
C PHE A 228 25.84 10.42 2.82
N LEU A 229 27.17 10.51 2.81
CA LEU A 229 28.01 9.48 2.18
C LEU A 229 28.42 8.37 3.16
N HIS A 230 28.77 8.73 4.39
CA HIS A 230 29.26 7.76 5.38
C HIS A 230 28.14 7.22 6.28
N ALA A 231 27.30 8.08 6.85
CA ALA A 231 26.29 7.65 7.80
C ALA A 231 25.02 7.12 7.13
N LEU A 232 24.39 7.90 6.24
CA LEU A 232 23.12 7.52 5.61
C LEU A 232 23.26 6.23 4.78
N LYS A 233 24.39 6.05 4.08
CA LYS A 233 24.65 4.83 3.33
C LYS A 233 24.68 3.58 4.22
N ASN A 234 25.26 3.68 5.42
CA ASN A 234 25.28 2.58 6.38
C ASN A 234 23.97 2.43 7.17
N ALA A 235 23.17 3.49 7.25
CA ALA A 235 21.81 3.47 7.81
C ALA A 235 20.75 3.01 6.79
N ALA A 236 21.12 2.78 5.52
CA ALA A 236 20.18 2.56 4.43
C ALA A 236 19.33 1.29 4.62
N VAL A 237 19.89 0.19 5.12
CA VAL A 237 19.18 -1.10 5.23
C VAL A 237 17.93 -0.98 6.12
N PRO A 238 18.00 -0.51 7.39
CA PRO A 238 16.81 -0.31 8.20
C PRO A 238 15.81 0.70 7.60
N ILE A 239 16.31 1.76 6.95
CA ILE A 239 15.46 2.78 6.32
C ILE A 239 14.69 2.18 5.14
N ILE A 240 15.34 1.42 4.25
CA ILE A 240 14.71 0.74 3.12
C ILE A 240 13.69 -0.30 3.62
N THR A 241 14.02 -1.03 4.70
CA THR A 241 13.09 -1.96 5.34
C THR A 241 11.78 -1.27 5.72
N VAL A 242 11.88 -0.13 6.39
CA VAL A 242 10.70 0.63 6.83
C VAL A 242 9.94 1.23 5.65
N ILE A 243 10.64 1.72 4.63
CA ILE A 243 10.01 2.19 3.39
C ILE A 243 9.21 1.03 2.76
N GLY A 244 9.79 -0.16 2.71
CA GLY A 244 9.12 -1.33 2.16
C GLY A 244 7.88 -1.77 2.95
N ILE A 245 7.98 -1.85 4.28
CA ILE A 245 6.82 -2.09 5.15
C ILE A 245 5.77 -0.99 4.91
N GLY A 246 6.21 0.25 4.73
CA GLY A 246 5.37 1.39 4.43
C GLY A 246 4.57 1.20 3.14
N ILE A 247 5.16 0.68 2.07
CA ILE A 247 4.44 0.41 0.80
C ILE A 247 3.28 -0.59 1.04
N ALA A 248 3.53 -1.62 1.82
CA ALA A 248 2.48 -2.59 2.18
C ALA A 248 1.32 -1.93 2.95
N LEU A 249 1.66 -1.06 3.91
CA LEU A 249 0.67 -0.32 4.67
C LEU A 249 -0.06 0.73 3.81
N LEU A 250 0.59 1.32 2.79
CA LEU A 250 -0.05 2.25 1.84
C LEU A 250 -1.27 1.63 1.15
N ILE A 251 -1.23 0.33 0.84
CA ILE A 251 -2.36 -0.38 0.22
C ILE A 251 -3.60 -0.26 1.12
N GLY A 252 -3.46 -0.53 2.42
CA GLY A 252 -4.58 -0.40 3.37
C GLY A 252 -5.03 1.05 3.60
N GLY A 253 -4.07 1.98 3.71
CA GLY A 253 -4.35 3.40 3.90
C GLY A 253 -4.98 4.08 2.69
N ALA A 254 -4.65 3.62 1.48
CA ALA A 254 -5.22 4.12 0.23
C ALA A 254 -6.74 3.92 0.19
N VAL A 255 -7.27 2.82 0.73
CA VAL A 255 -8.72 2.54 0.78
C VAL A 255 -9.50 3.70 1.44
N VAL A 256 -9.04 4.14 2.59
CA VAL A 256 -9.67 5.24 3.34
C VAL A 256 -9.50 6.57 2.61
N THR A 257 -8.30 6.85 2.12
CA THR A 257 -7.98 8.11 1.44
C THR A 257 -8.75 8.25 0.12
N GLU A 258 -8.84 7.17 -0.68
CA GLU A 258 -9.63 7.15 -1.91
C GLU A 258 -11.12 7.42 -1.63
N SER A 259 -11.65 6.92 -0.52
CA SER A 259 -13.03 7.16 -0.12
C SER A 259 -13.25 8.62 0.28
N VAL A 260 -12.35 9.22 1.05
CA VAL A 260 -12.43 10.62 1.50
C VAL A 260 -12.37 11.60 0.33
N PHE A 261 -11.44 11.38 -0.60
CA PHE A 261 -11.20 12.26 -1.74
C PHE A 261 -11.94 11.82 -3.02
N ALA A 262 -12.86 10.86 -2.92
CA ALA A 262 -13.64 10.31 -4.03
C ALA A 262 -12.79 9.89 -5.25
N ILE A 263 -11.58 9.38 -5.00
CA ILE A 263 -10.70 8.84 -6.03
C ILE A 263 -11.24 7.48 -6.49
N PRO A 264 -11.45 7.24 -7.80
CA PRO A 264 -12.00 6.00 -8.31
C PRO A 264 -10.94 4.90 -8.38
N GLY A 265 -10.34 4.53 -7.24
CA GLY A 265 -9.28 3.54 -7.14
C GLY A 265 -9.75 2.15 -6.73
N LEU A 266 -8.77 1.23 -6.56
CA LEU A 266 -8.98 -0.16 -6.14
C LEU A 266 -9.47 -0.26 -4.69
N GLY A 267 -9.01 0.63 -3.80
CA GLY A 267 -9.45 0.66 -2.42
C GLY A 267 -10.95 0.96 -2.31
N ARG A 268 -11.43 1.98 -3.02
CA ARG A 268 -12.86 2.29 -3.10
C ARG A 268 -13.65 1.16 -3.75
N LEU A 269 -13.13 0.55 -4.81
CA LEU A 269 -13.76 -0.64 -5.41
C LEU A 269 -13.93 -1.77 -4.39
N THR A 270 -12.93 -1.97 -3.53
CA THR A 270 -13.01 -3.00 -2.47
C THR A 270 -14.13 -2.69 -1.47
N VAL A 271 -14.21 -1.45 -1.00
CA VAL A 271 -15.29 -1.04 -0.07
C VAL A 271 -16.67 -1.21 -0.70
N ASP A 272 -16.84 -0.72 -1.94
CA ASP A 272 -18.10 -0.85 -2.67
C ASP A 272 -18.50 -2.32 -2.87
N ALA A 273 -17.52 -3.19 -3.20
CA ALA A 273 -17.75 -4.62 -3.36
C ALA A 273 -18.12 -5.32 -2.04
N ILE A 274 -17.47 -4.95 -0.93
CA ILE A 274 -17.79 -5.50 0.40
C ILE A 274 -19.21 -5.12 0.82
N LEU A 275 -19.57 -3.85 0.67
CA LEU A 275 -20.90 -3.36 1.03
C LEU A 275 -22.01 -4.02 0.22
N ARG A 276 -21.73 -4.33 -1.05
CA ARG A 276 -22.66 -5.03 -1.97
C ARG A 276 -22.54 -6.54 -1.90
N ARG A 277 -21.57 -7.09 -1.17
CA ARG A 277 -21.27 -8.54 -1.11
C ARG A 277 -20.94 -9.14 -2.49
N ASP A 278 -20.25 -8.37 -3.34
CA ASP A 278 -19.80 -8.80 -4.67
C ASP A 278 -18.53 -9.65 -4.53
N TYR A 279 -18.73 -10.92 -4.22
CA TYR A 279 -17.63 -11.85 -3.92
C TYR A 279 -16.59 -12.00 -5.03
N PRO A 280 -16.94 -12.11 -6.32
CA PRO A 280 -15.92 -12.17 -7.38
C PRO A 280 -15.01 -10.94 -7.38
N VAL A 281 -15.57 -9.74 -7.20
CA VAL A 281 -14.79 -8.50 -7.14
C VAL A 281 -13.92 -8.48 -5.88
N ILE A 282 -14.47 -8.85 -4.70
CA ILE A 282 -13.69 -8.93 -3.45
C ILE A 282 -12.51 -9.90 -3.64
N GLN A 283 -12.77 -11.10 -4.17
CA GLN A 283 -11.74 -12.11 -4.38
C GLN A 283 -10.65 -11.62 -5.34
N GLY A 284 -11.04 -11.04 -6.48
CA GLY A 284 -10.09 -10.53 -7.48
C GLY A 284 -9.21 -9.40 -6.92
N VAL A 285 -9.80 -8.43 -6.20
CA VAL A 285 -9.02 -7.29 -5.66
C VAL A 285 -8.13 -7.70 -4.48
N VAL A 286 -8.61 -8.58 -3.58
CA VAL A 286 -7.78 -9.07 -2.46
C VAL A 286 -6.61 -9.93 -2.98
N LEU A 287 -6.82 -10.76 -4.00
CA LEU A 287 -5.73 -11.51 -4.66
C LEU A 287 -4.72 -10.55 -5.29
N LEU A 288 -5.18 -9.52 -6.00
CA LEU A 288 -4.30 -8.52 -6.59
C LEU A 288 -3.46 -7.81 -5.53
N PHE A 289 -4.07 -7.32 -4.45
CA PHE A 289 -3.34 -6.67 -3.35
C PHE A 289 -2.33 -7.62 -2.71
N SER A 290 -2.69 -8.88 -2.52
CA SER A 290 -1.79 -9.89 -1.97
C SER A 290 -0.62 -10.17 -2.90
N PHE A 291 -0.86 -10.24 -4.21
CA PHE A 291 0.19 -10.38 -5.22
C PHE A 291 1.14 -9.18 -5.23
N VAL A 292 0.60 -7.96 -5.22
CA VAL A 292 1.39 -6.72 -5.15
C VAL A 292 2.22 -6.70 -3.86
N TYR A 293 1.63 -7.08 -2.72
CA TYR A 293 2.35 -7.17 -1.45
C TYR A 293 3.54 -8.14 -1.52
N VAL A 294 3.32 -9.33 -2.08
CA VAL A 294 4.39 -10.33 -2.28
C VAL A 294 5.48 -9.81 -3.21
N LEU A 295 5.09 -9.15 -4.30
CA LEU A 295 6.01 -8.54 -5.25
C LEU A 295 6.86 -7.44 -4.60
N VAL A 296 6.24 -6.56 -3.81
CA VAL A 296 6.95 -5.51 -3.06
C VAL A 296 7.97 -6.12 -2.10
N ASN A 297 7.59 -7.14 -1.33
CA ASN A 297 8.53 -7.82 -0.44
C ASN A 297 9.69 -8.46 -1.21
N LEU A 298 9.42 -9.06 -2.37
CA LEU A 298 10.48 -9.60 -3.24
C LEU A 298 11.45 -8.49 -3.70
N VAL A 299 10.93 -7.33 -4.11
CA VAL A 299 11.76 -6.18 -4.52
C VAL A 299 12.61 -5.68 -3.36
N ILE A 300 12.05 -5.61 -2.15
CA ILE A 300 12.80 -5.20 -0.94
C ILE A 300 13.91 -6.19 -0.63
N ASP A 301 13.64 -7.49 -0.68
CA ASP A 301 14.65 -8.53 -0.47
C ASP A 301 15.79 -8.43 -1.49
N LEU A 302 15.48 -8.11 -2.75
CA LEU A 302 16.49 -7.85 -3.78
C LEU A 302 17.27 -6.55 -3.51
N ALA A 303 16.58 -5.51 -3.02
CA ALA A 303 17.24 -4.26 -2.66
C ALA A 303 18.29 -4.45 -1.54
N TYR A 304 18.01 -5.32 -0.54
CA TYR A 304 19.00 -5.63 0.49
C TYR A 304 20.30 -6.15 -0.07
N THR A 305 20.26 -6.97 -1.12
CA THR A 305 21.50 -7.50 -1.74
C THR A 305 22.35 -6.42 -2.42
N LEU A 306 21.74 -5.28 -2.81
CA LEU A 306 22.45 -4.14 -3.40
C LEU A 306 23.08 -3.24 -2.33
N PHE A 307 22.47 -3.13 -1.15
CA PHE A 307 22.90 -2.21 -0.10
C PHE A 307 23.80 -2.88 0.95
N ASP A 308 23.69 -4.20 1.14
CA ASP A 308 24.55 -4.95 2.06
C ASP A 308 25.38 -6.02 1.31
N PRO A 309 26.65 -5.68 0.96
CA PRO A 309 27.54 -6.62 0.27
C PRO A 309 27.96 -7.82 1.15
N ARG A 310 27.61 -7.84 2.44
CA ARG A 310 27.90 -8.95 3.36
C ARG A 310 26.93 -10.11 3.15
N ILE A 311 25.78 -9.86 2.54
CA ILE A 311 24.82 -10.89 2.13
C ILE A 311 25.39 -11.58 0.89
N ARG A 312 26.37 -12.48 1.06
CA ARG A 312 26.89 -13.37 0.02
C ARG A 312 26.23 -14.74 0.24
N TYR A 313 25.56 -15.19 -0.79
CA TYR A 313 24.98 -16.54 -0.87
C TYR A 313 25.79 -17.42 -1.78
#